data_7d1d61175cf61fd9b15cb5641791419a
#
_entry.id   7d1d61175cf61fd9b15cb5641791419a
#
_cell.length_a   1.000
_cell.length_b   1.000
_cell.length_c   1.000
_cell.angle_alpha   90.00
_cell.angle_beta   90.00
_cell.angle_gamma   90.00
#
_symmetry.space_group_name_H-M   'P 1'
#
loop_
_entity.id
_entity.type
_entity.pdbx_description
1 polymer ?
#
loop_
_entity_poly.entity_id
_entity_poly.type
_entity_poly.pdbx_seq_one_letter_code
_entity_poly.pdbx_strand_id
1 'polypeptide(L)'
;MIYLELFLTFLQIGAFSFGGGYGMISLIREKVLMYGWLTEEEMLNMIAVAESTPGPIAVNMATFVGSSQGGVLGALLATLGVVLPSFIIILIIAALIRNLLKYAGVKAFLGGIRPCVVGLILATAITMFMSTAIGFGGIGDTLAIDFKGIIIFAILILISIVARLMLKKKPSPILMIVISAGLGMLMYSL
;
A
#
# COMPACT_ATOMS: atom_id res chain seq x y z
N MET A 1 27.40 8.59 -12.83
CA MET A 1 26.18 8.37 -13.65
C MET A 1 24.99 7.82 -12.86
N ILE A 2 25.13 7.64 -11.55
CA ILE A 2 24.13 7.02 -10.68
C ILE A 2 22.72 7.64 -10.79
N TYR A 3 22.60 8.94 -10.90
CA TYR A 3 21.31 9.64 -10.97
C TYR A 3 20.46 9.27 -12.18
N LEU A 4 21.10 9.13 -13.35
CA LEU A 4 20.42 8.72 -14.58
C LEU A 4 20.02 7.23 -14.51
N GLU A 5 20.88 6.40 -13.95
CA GLU A 5 20.61 4.97 -13.73
C GLU A 5 19.41 4.77 -12.80
N LEU A 6 19.38 5.49 -11.66
CA LEU A 6 18.25 5.48 -10.73
C LEU A 6 16.96 5.90 -11.44
N PHE A 7 16.99 7.04 -12.13
CA PHE A 7 15.81 7.54 -12.83
C PHE A 7 15.29 6.55 -13.89
N LEU A 8 16.16 6.05 -14.77
CA LEU A 8 15.75 5.13 -15.85
C LEU A 8 15.31 3.76 -15.33
N THR A 9 15.98 3.23 -14.31
CA THR A 9 15.61 1.96 -13.69
C THR A 9 14.22 2.05 -13.04
N PHE A 10 13.97 3.09 -12.25
CA PHE A 10 12.67 3.27 -11.62
C PHE A 10 11.58 3.69 -12.62
N LEU A 11 11.92 4.38 -13.70
CA LEU A 11 11.02 4.64 -14.82
C LEU A 11 10.59 3.32 -15.49
N GLN A 12 11.53 2.43 -15.74
CA GLN A 12 11.26 1.10 -16.29
C GLN A 12 10.38 0.28 -15.35
N ILE A 13 10.68 0.26 -14.05
CA ILE A 13 9.87 -0.44 -13.04
C ILE A 13 8.45 0.14 -13.02
N GLY A 14 8.28 1.47 -13.00
CA GLY A 14 6.99 2.13 -13.01
C GLY A 14 6.16 1.87 -14.28
N ALA A 15 6.83 1.73 -15.43
CA ALA A 15 6.18 1.48 -16.72
C ALA A 15 5.72 0.02 -16.89
N PHE A 16 6.48 -0.95 -16.39
CA PHE A 16 6.24 -2.38 -16.61
C PHE A 16 5.65 -3.11 -15.41
N SER A 17 5.30 -2.39 -14.35
CA SER A 17 4.70 -3.03 -13.18
C SER A 17 3.21 -3.29 -13.37
N PHE A 18 2.81 -4.53 -13.14
CA PHE A 18 1.42 -4.97 -13.11
C PHE A 18 1.10 -5.60 -11.74
N GLY A 19 -0.12 -5.39 -11.26
CA GLY A 19 -0.61 -6.09 -10.06
C GLY A 19 -0.42 -5.38 -8.72
N GLY A 20 0.06 -4.13 -8.72
CA GLY A 20 0.16 -3.31 -7.50
C GLY A 20 1.50 -3.40 -6.76
N GLY A 21 1.56 -2.82 -5.55
CA GLY A 21 2.80 -2.58 -4.81
C GLY A 21 3.64 -3.82 -4.54
N TYR A 22 3.03 -4.96 -4.20
CA TYR A 22 3.77 -6.20 -3.93
C TYR A 22 4.43 -6.81 -5.18
N GLY A 23 3.79 -6.74 -6.35
CA GLY A 23 4.40 -7.17 -7.61
C GLY A 23 5.63 -6.34 -7.99
N MET A 24 5.65 -5.07 -7.61
CA MET A 24 6.79 -4.18 -7.84
C MET A 24 8.00 -4.49 -6.93
N ILE A 25 7.78 -5.05 -5.73
CA ILE A 25 8.86 -5.42 -4.81
C ILE A 25 9.85 -6.37 -5.48
N SER A 26 9.35 -7.40 -6.17
CA SER A 26 10.19 -8.38 -6.87
C SER A 26 11.05 -7.73 -7.95
N LEU A 27 10.47 -6.81 -8.74
CA LEU A 27 11.20 -6.09 -9.80
C LEU A 27 12.24 -5.13 -9.22
N ILE A 28 11.89 -4.42 -8.16
CA ILE A 28 12.81 -3.51 -7.47
C ILE A 28 13.98 -4.32 -6.90
N ARG A 29 13.68 -5.43 -6.18
CA ARG A 29 14.69 -6.30 -5.60
C ARG A 29 15.66 -6.82 -6.66
N GLU A 30 15.14 -7.35 -7.78
CA GLU A 30 15.97 -7.86 -8.88
C GLU A 30 16.93 -6.79 -9.38
N LYS A 31 16.44 -5.59 -9.69
CA LYS A 31 17.26 -4.50 -10.21
C LYS A 31 18.27 -3.98 -9.18
N VAL A 32 17.86 -3.79 -7.95
CA VAL A 32 18.71 -3.29 -6.86
C VAL A 32 19.88 -4.23 -6.59
N LEU A 33 19.63 -5.55 -6.55
CA LEU A 33 20.68 -6.55 -6.37
C LEU A 33 21.56 -6.70 -7.62
N MET A 34 20.98 -6.64 -8.81
CA MET A 34 21.73 -6.72 -10.08
C MET A 34 22.72 -5.57 -10.23
N TYR A 35 22.36 -4.38 -9.84
CA TYR A 35 23.26 -3.21 -9.85
C TYR A 35 24.18 -3.14 -8.63
N GLY A 36 24.01 -4.03 -7.65
CA GLY A 36 24.80 -4.00 -6.41
C GLY A 36 24.57 -2.76 -5.55
N TRP A 37 23.38 -2.14 -5.69
CA TRP A 37 23.05 -0.93 -4.90
C TRP A 37 22.83 -1.24 -3.43
N LEU A 38 22.30 -2.42 -3.12
CA LEU A 38 22.08 -2.91 -1.76
C LEU A 38 22.40 -4.40 -1.69
N THR A 39 22.72 -4.85 -0.48
CA THR A 39 22.77 -6.27 -0.14
C THR A 39 21.36 -6.84 0.06
N GLU A 40 21.24 -8.17 0.07
CA GLU A 40 19.97 -8.86 0.35
C GLU A 40 19.39 -8.45 1.71
N GLU A 41 20.23 -8.33 2.74
CA GLU A 41 19.82 -7.96 4.09
C GLU A 41 19.30 -6.51 4.15
N GLU A 42 20.02 -5.58 3.52
CA GLU A 42 19.58 -4.17 3.42
C GLU A 42 18.26 -4.06 2.67
N MET A 43 18.09 -4.86 1.61
CA MET A 43 16.85 -4.88 0.83
C MET A 43 15.65 -5.37 1.67
N LEU A 44 15.81 -6.42 2.47
CA LEU A 44 14.77 -6.90 3.38
C LEU A 44 14.41 -5.84 4.44
N ASN A 45 15.41 -5.17 5.02
CA ASN A 45 15.17 -4.08 5.95
C ASN A 45 14.42 -2.92 5.29
N MET A 46 14.77 -2.56 4.05
CA MET A 46 14.05 -1.51 3.31
C MET A 46 12.61 -1.88 2.97
N ILE A 47 12.33 -3.14 2.65
CA ILE A 47 10.95 -3.60 2.45
C ILE A 47 10.13 -3.38 3.74
N ALA A 48 10.65 -3.80 4.90
CA ALA A 48 9.98 -3.63 6.18
C ALA A 48 9.71 -2.13 6.50
N VAL A 49 10.68 -1.26 6.24
CA VAL A 49 10.52 0.19 6.41
C VAL A 49 9.51 0.75 5.42
N ALA A 50 9.52 0.31 4.15
CA ALA A 50 8.58 0.77 3.13
C ALA A 50 7.14 0.34 3.44
N GLU A 51 6.94 -0.85 4.02
CA GLU A 51 5.63 -1.34 4.46
C GLU A 51 5.10 -0.59 5.69
N SER A 52 5.97 -0.21 6.62
CA SER A 52 5.60 0.57 7.80
C SER A 52 5.39 2.06 7.50
N THR A 53 5.85 2.56 6.35
CA THR A 53 5.72 3.95 5.94
C THR A 53 4.39 4.17 5.22
N PRO A 54 3.52 5.12 5.66
CA PRO A 54 2.28 5.41 4.96
C PRO A 54 2.53 5.87 3.51
N GLY A 55 1.99 5.13 2.55
CA GLY A 55 2.12 5.46 1.14
C GLY A 55 2.26 4.23 0.23
N PRO A 56 2.35 4.43 -1.09
CA PRO A 56 2.58 3.33 -2.03
C PRO A 56 3.97 2.71 -1.80
N ILE A 57 4.03 1.41 -1.51
CA ILE A 57 5.26 0.68 -1.19
C ILE A 57 6.36 0.92 -2.23
N ALA A 58 6.02 0.86 -3.52
CA ALA A 58 6.98 1.07 -4.59
C ALA A 58 7.59 2.49 -4.61
N VAL A 59 6.78 3.50 -4.26
CA VAL A 59 7.25 4.90 -4.16
C VAL A 59 8.17 5.06 -2.95
N ASN A 60 7.80 4.45 -1.81
CA ASN A 60 8.62 4.46 -0.61
C ASN A 60 9.97 3.77 -0.88
N MET A 61 9.95 2.58 -1.50
CA MET A 61 11.18 1.86 -1.88
C MET A 61 12.05 2.66 -2.86
N ALA A 62 11.46 3.28 -3.90
CA ALA A 62 12.19 4.12 -4.83
C ALA A 62 12.90 5.29 -4.10
N THR A 63 12.18 5.93 -3.18
CA THR A 63 12.73 7.02 -2.36
C THR A 63 13.88 6.53 -1.49
N PHE A 64 13.75 5.40 -0.83
CA PHE A 64 14.80 4.84 0.04
C PHE A 64 16.03 4.39 -0.75
N VAL A 65 15.85 3.62 -1.82
CA VAL A 65 16.96 3.20 -2.69
C VAL A 65 17.65 4.42 -3.29
N GLY A 66 16.88 5.37 -3.81
CA GLY A 66 17.43 6.62 -4.34
C GLY A 66 18.23 7.41 -3.31
N SER A 67 17.71 7.49 -2.07
CA SER A 67 18.37 8.17 -0.96
C SER A 67 19.69 7.49 -0.54
N SER A 68 19.71 6.16 -0.49
CA SER A 68 20.90 5.40 -0.13
C SER A 68 22.03 5.55 -1.17
N GLN A 69 21.68 5.65 -2.45
CA GLN A 69 22.66 5.69 -3.54
C GLN A 69 23.07 7.10 -3.97
N GLY A 70 22.21 8.09 -3.82
CA GLY A 70 22.46 9.45 -4.33
C GLY A 70 21.94 10.57 -3.43
N GLY A 71 21.67 10.28 -2.14
CA GLY A 71 21.15 11.27 -1.21
C GLY A 71 19.80 11.85 -1.67
N VAL A 72 19.52 13.09 -1.31
CA VAL A 72 18.23 13.76 -1.60
C VAL A 72 17.95 13.83 -3.09
N LEU A 73 18.95 14.08 -3.93
CA LEU A 73 18.77 14.15 -5.39
C LEU A 73 18.46 12.76 -5.99
N GLY A 74 19.15 11.72 -5.47
CA GLY A 74 18.86 10.34 -5.85
C GLY A 74 17.45 9.92 -5.47
N ALA A 75 16.99 10.25 -4.27
CA ALA A 75 15.62 10.00 -3.82
C ALA A 75 14.60 10.67 -4.74
N LEU A 76 14.80 11.93 -5.08
CA LEU A 76 13.91 12.69 -5.96
C LEU A 76 13.83 12.07 -7.36
N LEU A 77 14.96 11.71 -7.95
CA LEU A 77 15.00 11.16 -9.31
C LEU A 77 14.42 9.75 -9.37
N ALA A 78 14.71 8.88 -8.41
CA ALA A 78 14.12 7.55 -8.34
C ALA A 78 12.59 7.62 -8.13
N THR A 79 12.12 8.50 -7.26
CA THR A 79 10.70 8.72 -7.00
C THR A 79 9.98 9.27 -8.23
N LEU A 80 10.55 10.25 -8.91
CA LEU A 80 10.01 10.76 -10.17
C LEU A 80 9.98 9.67 -11.24
N GLY A 81 11.04 8.85 -11.33
CA GLY A 81 11.09 7.74 -12.26
C GLY A 81 9.91 6.79 -12.11
N VAL A 82 9.64 6.31 -10.91
CA VAL A 82 8.57 5.33 -10.66
C VAL A 82 7.16 5.91 -10.85
N VAL A 83 6.96 7.21 -10.59
CA VAL A 83 5.64 7.87 -10.67
C VAL A 83 5.30 8.34 -12.08
N LEU A 84 6.29 8.84 -12.84
CA LEU A 84 6.08 9.47 -14.16
C LEU A 84 5.28 8.63 -15.16
N PRO A 85 5.55 7.33 -15.36
CA PRO A 85 4.80 6.53 -16.33
C PRO A 85 3.31 6.49 -16.01
N SER A 86 2.95 6.20 -14.76
CA SER A 86 1.56 6.17 -14.31
C SER A 86 0.89 7.53 -14.43
N PHE A 87 1.61 8.59 -14.09
CA PHE A 87 1.11 9.96 -14.19
C PHE A 87 0.81 10.36 -15.64
N ILE A 88 1.73 10.06 -16.57
CA ILE A 88 1.54 10.34 -18.01
C ILE A 88 0.35 9.54 -18.56
N ILE A 89 0.26 8.25 -18.24
CA ILE A 89 -0.85 7.39 -18.68
C ILE A 89 -2.19 7.96 -18.19
N ILE A 90 -2.27 8.34 -16.92
CA ILE A 90 -3.49 8.91 -16.33
C ILE A 90 -3.85 10.24 -17.02
N LEU A 91 -2.88 11.10 -17.32
CA LEU A 91 -3.13 12.34 -18.05
C LEU A 91 -3.68 12.09 -19.47
N ILE A 92 -3.10 11.13 -20.19
CA ILE A 92 -3.60 10.73 -21.52
C ILE A 92 -5.04 10.22 -21.40
N ILE A 93 -5.29 9.32 -20.46
CA ILE A 93 -6.64 8.80 -20.21
C ILE A 93 -7.60 9.94 -19.85
N ALA A 94 -7.20 10.86 -18.97
CA ALA A 94 -8.03 11.99 -18.57
C ALA A 94 -8.40 12.92 -19.76
N ALA A 95 -7.46 13.13 -20.67
CA ALA A 95 -7.72 13.90 -21.88
C ALA A 95 -8.72 13.21 -22.82
N LEU A 96 -8.65 11.88 -22.93
CA LEU A 96 -9.50 11.08 -23.81
C LEU A 96 -10.86 10.75 -23.20
N ILE A 97 -10.94 10.56 -21.86
CA ILE A 97 -12.10 10.04 -21.15
C ILE A 97 -13.36 10.89 -21.37
N ARG A 98 -13.20 12.21 -21.55
CA ARG A 98 -14.32 13.12 -21.79
C ARG A 98 -15.08 12.80 -23.08
N ASN A 99 -14.39 12.32 -24.09
CA ASN A 99 -14.99 11.88 -25.35
C ASN A 99 -15.53 10.45 -25.24
N LEU A 100 -14.80 9.57 -24.53
CA LEU A 100 -15.18 8.18 -24.32
C LEU A 100 -16.45 8.05 -23.47
N LEU A 101 -16.66 8.94 -22.50
CA LEU A 101 -17.86 8.95 -21.66
C LEU A 101 -19.16 9.30 -22.41
N LYS A 102 -19.08 9.73 -23.68
CA LYS A 102 -20.26 9.90 -24.53
C LYS A 102 -20.88 8.55 -24.95
N TYR A 103 -20.08 7.50 -24.97
CA TYR A 103 -20.54 6.16 -25.36
C TYR A 103 -21.17 5.42 -24.17
N ALA A 104 -22.39 4.89 -24.39
CA ALA A 104 -23.14 4.16 -23.37
C ALA A 104 -22.38 2.95 -22.83
N GLY A 105 -21.67 2.20 -23.69
CA GLY A 105 -20.85 1.05 -23.29
C GLY A 105 -19.72 1.42 -22.33
N VAL A 106 -19.06 2.56 -22.51
CA VAL A 106 -18.00 3.04 -21.61
C VAL A 106 -18.58 3.40 -20.24
N LYS A 107 -19.74 4.05 -20.20
CA LYS A 107 -20.44 4.35 -18.93
C LYS A 107 -20.85 3.06 -18.20
N ALA A 108 -21.38 2.08 -18.92
CA ALA A 108 -21.79 0.80 -18.35
C ALA A 108 -20.58 0.05 -17.79
N PHE A 109 -19.46 -0.01 -18.52
CA PHE A 109 -18.21 -0.62 -18.09
C PHE A 109 -17.67 0.02 -16.80
N LEU A 110 -17.55 1.36 -16.77
CA LEU A 110 -17.10 2.09 -15.60
C LEU A 110 -18.07 1.95 -14.42
N GLY A 111 -19.38 1.85 -14.71
CA GLY A 111 -20.39 1.57 -13.70
C GLY A 111 -20.22 0.19 -13.06
N GLY A 112 -19.80 -0.82 -13.84
CA GLY A 112 -19.51 -2.17 -13.35
C GLY A 112 -18.24 -2.29 -12.54
N ILE A 113 -17.24 -1.41 -12.77
CA ILE A 113 -15.99 -1.42 -12.00
C ILE A 113 -16.21 -1.04 -10.53
N ARG A 114 -17.13 -0.12 -10.24
CA ARG A 114 -17.39 0.33 -8.85
C ARG A 114 -17.73 -0.82 -7.89
N PRO A 115 -18.72 -1.68 -8.16
CA PRO A 115 -19.01 -2.80 -7.28
C PRO A 115 -17.84 -3.80 -7.20
N CYS A 116 -17.07 -4.01 -8.28
CA CYS A 116 -15.88 -4.85 -8.25
C CYS A 116 -14.82 -4.31 -7.29
N VAL A 117 -14.53 -3.00 -7.32
CA VAL A 117 -13.59 -2.36 -6.38
C VAL A 117 -14.07 -2.49 -4.95
N VAL A 118 -15.37 -2.27 -4.70
CA VAL A 118 -15.95 -2.47 -3.36
C VAL A 118 -15.80 -3.91 -2.91
N GLY A 119 -16.07 -4.88 -3.80
CA GLY A 119 -15.87 -6.30 -3.53
C GLY A 119 -14.43 -6.65 -3.16
N LEU A 120 -13.45 -6.10 -3.90
CA LEU A 120 -12.03 -6.30 -3.61
C LEU A 120 -11.62 -5.72 -2.25
N ILE A 121 -12.09 -4.50 -1.92
CA ILE A 121 -11.82 -3.88 -0.62
C ILE A 121 -12.41 -4.71 0.51
N LEU A 122 -13.65 -5.18 0.37
CA LEU A 122 -14.30 -6.03 1.36
C LEU A 122 -13.60 -7.38 1.50
N ALA A 123 -13.22 -8.01 0.38
CA ALA A 123 -12.47 -9.27 0.40
C ALA A 123 -11.15 -9.11 1.15
N THR A 124 -10.39 -8.05 0.84
CA THR A 124 -9.13 -7.75 1.54
C THR A 124 -9.36 -7.51 3.04
N ALA A 125 -10.38 -6.73 3.41
CA ALA A 125 -10.71 -6.46 4.80
C ALA A 125 -11.06 -7.75 5.56
N ILE A 126 -11.87 -8.64 4.95
CA ILE A 126 -12.23 -9.93 5.54
C ILE A 126 -10.99 -10.84 5.67
N THR A 127 -10.16 -10.92 4.63
CA THR A 127 -8.95 -11.74 4.65
C THR A 127 -7.97 -11.27 5.73
N MET A 128 -7.74 -9.95 5.82
CA MET A 128 -6.88 -9.38 6.87
C MET A 128 -7.46 -9.62 8.27
N PHE A 129 -8.77 -9.48 8.44
CA PHE A 129 -9.42 -9.78 9.71
C PHE A 129 -9.28 -11.27 10.07
N MET A 130 -9.52 -12.18 9.13
CA MET A 130 -9.36 -13.62 9.33
C MET A 130 -7.91 -13.99 9.70
N SER A 131 -6.94 -13.43 8.99
CA SER A 131 -5.52 -13.63 9.24
C SER A 131 -5.11 -13.15 10.64
N THR A 132 -5.55 -11.94 11.03
CA THR A 132 -5.15 -11.32 12.30
C THR A 132 -5.91 -11.89 13.49
N ALA A 133 -7.22 -12.13 13.36
CA ALA A 133 -8.07 -12.54 14.50
C ALA A 133 -8.10 -14.07 14.71
N ILE A 134 -7.92 -14.86 13.66
CA ILE A 134 -8.10 -16.32 13.69
C ILE A 134 -6.80 -17.05 13.30
N GLY A 135 -5.78 -16.31 12.84
CA GLY A 135 -4.52 -16.90 12.36
C GLY A 135 -4.66 -17.61 11.01
N PHE A 136 -5.76 -17.39 10.28
CA PHE A 136 -6.03 -18.04 9.02
C PHE A 136 -5.46 -17.19 7.87
N GLY A 137 -4.23 -17.47 7.44
CA GLY A 137 -3.57 -16.79 6.30
C GLY A 137 -3.56 -17.60 5.00
N GLY A 138 -3.75 -18.93 5.08
CA GLY A 138 -3.71 -19.82 3.92
C GLY A 138 -4.10 -21.27 4.19
N ILE A 139 -4.07 -22.09 3.14
CA ILE A 139 -4.37 -23.52 3.21
C ILE A 139 -3.20 -24.22 3.92
N GLY A 140 -3.43 -24.72 5.13
CA GLY A 140 -2.43 -25.43 5.95
C GLY A 140 -2.03 -24.73 7.23
N ASP A 141 -2.52 -23.53 7.49
CA ASP A 141 -2.23 -22.81 8.73
C ASP A 141 -3.00 -23.38 9.92
N THR A 142 -2.35 -23.43 11.08
CA THR A 142 -2.99 -23.79 12.34
C THR A 142 -3.82 -22.62 12.85
N LEU A 143 -5.11 -22.86 13.07
CA LEU A 143 -6.01 -21.86 13.65
C LEU A 143 -5.52 -21.44 15.04
N ALA A 144 -5.06 -20.22 15.18
CA ALA A 144 -4.66 -19.60 16.43
C ALA A 144 -5.54 -18.37 16.68
N ILE A 145 -6.57 -18.52 17.51
CA ILE A 145 -7.49 -17.41 17.81
C ILE A 145 -6.78 -16.41 18.72
N ASP A 146 -6.59 -15.20 18.22
CA ASP A 146 -6.09 -14.06 19.00
C ASP A 146 -7.23 -13.36 19.73
N PHE A 147 -7.55 -13.83 20.93
CA PHE A 147 -8.56 -13.21 21.78
C PHE A 147 -8.24 -11.75 22.11
N LYS A 148 -6.96 -11.38 22.27
CA LYS A 148 -6.54 -10.02 22.56
C LYS A 148 -6.86 -9.08 21.38
N GLY A 149 -6.55 -9.51 20.16
CA GLY A 149 -6.89 -8.78 18.93
C GLY A 149 -8.39 -8.60 18.73
N ILE A 150 -9.19 -9.65 19.00
CA ILE A 150 -10.66 -9.59 18.90
C ILE A 150 -11.24 -8.59 19.91
N ILE A 151 -10.74 -8.58 21.15
CA ILE A 151 -11.18 -7.63 22.18
C ILE A 151 -10.85 -6.18 21.77
N ILE A 152 -9.64 -5.92 21.27
CA ILE A 152 -9.26 -4.60 20.76
C ILE A 152 -10.21 -4.16 19.65
N PHE A 153 -10.49 -5.05 18.69
CA PHE A 153 -11.40 -4.78 17.59
C PHE A 153 -12.83 -4.44 18.08
N ALA A 154 -13.36 -5.20 19.04
CA ALA A 154 -14.65 -4.93 19.64
C ALA A 154 -14.70 -3.57 20.36
N ILE A 155 -13.63 -3.22 21.10
CA ILE A 155 -13.50 -1.92 21.76
C ILE A 155 -13.49 -0.78 20.72
N LEU A 156 -12.76 -0.92 19.62
CA LEU A 156 -12.71 0.08 18.55
C LEU A 156 -14.06 0.27 17.86
N ILE A 157 -14.81 -0.81 17.63
CA ILE A 157 -16.18 -0.74 17.12
C ILE A 157 -17.07 0.04 18.11
N LEU A 158 -17.00 -0.30 19.40
CA LEU A 158 -17.78 0.38 20.44
C LEU A 158 -17.47 1.88 20.49
N ILE A 159 -16.19 2.25 20.49
CA ILE A 159 -15.74 3.64 20.43
C ILE A 159 -16.29 4.35 19.18
N SER A 160 -16.24 3.69 18.02
CA SER A 160 -16.75 4.25 16.77
C SER A 160 -18.25 4.50 16.81
N ILE A 161 -19.03 3.57 17.40
CA ILE A 161 -20.48 3.69 17.56
C ILE A 161 -20.81 4.81 18.55
N VAL A 162 -20.17 4.81 19.72
CA VAL A 162 -20.39 5.84 20.77
C VAL A 162 -20.03 7.24 20.23
N ALA A 163 -18.90 7.38 19.56
CA ALA A 163 -18.50 8.66 18.96
C ALA A 163 -19.52 9.15 17.92
N ARG A 164 -20.06 8.23 17.12
CA ARG A 164 -21.09 8.57 16.13
C ARG A 164 -22.42 9.00 16.78
N LEU A 165 -22.83 8.33 17.85
CA LEU A 165 -24.08 8.62 18.56
C LEU A 165 -23.99 9.89 19.40
N MET A 166 -22.89 10.07 20.16
CA MET A 166 -22.74 11.19 21.09
C MET A 166 -22.23 12.47 20.42
N LEU A 167 -21.19 12.35 19.58
CA LEU A 167 -20.52 13.52 18.98
C LEU A 167 -21.09 13.88 17.60
N LYS A 168 -21.99 13.05 17.03
CA LYS A 168 -22.52 13.17 15.65
C LYS A 168 -21.41 13.31 14.58
N LYS A 169 -20.17 12.97 14.92
CA LYS A 169 -19.00 13.03 14.03
C LYS A 169 -18.38 11.65 13.91
N LYS A 170 -17.86 11.34 12.73
CA LYS A 170 -17.07 10.12 12.54
C LYS A 170 -15.68 10.34 13.13
N PRO A 171 -15.15 9.43 13.98
CA PRO A 171 -13.77 9.53 14.44
C PRO A 171 -12.81 9.50 13.24
N SER A 172 -11.72 10.26 13.31
CA SER A 172 -10.73 10.23 12.24
C SER A 172 -10.01 8.87 12.23
N PRO A 173 -9.63 8.34 11.07
CA PRO A 173 -8.88 7.09 10.98
C PRO A 173 -7.57 7.13 11.79
N ILE A 174 -6.88 8.28 11.79
CA ILE A 174 -5.65 8.49 12.55
C ILE A 174 -5.89 8.31 14.04
N LEU A 175 -6.96 8.89 14.58
CA LEU A 175 -7.32 8.73 16.00
C LEU A 175 -7.57 7.27 16.36
N MET A 176 -8.26 6.53 15.48
CA MET A 176 -8.54 5.10 15.69
C MET A 176 -7.25 4.27 15.68
N ILE A 177 -6.29 4.59 14.81
CA ILE A 177 -4.96 3.94 14.76
C ILE A 177 -4.19 4.20 16.06
N VAL A 178 -4.16 5.45 16.54
CA VAL A 178 -3.45 5.78 17.79
C VAL A 178 -4.07 5.09 19.00
N ILE A 179 -5.40 5.03 19.07
CA ILE A 179 -6.11 4.31 20.14
C ILE A 179 -5.82 2.80 20.06
N SER A 180 -5.86 2.23 18.86
CA SER A 180 -5.54 0.82 18.64
C SER A 180 -4.11 0.49 19.07
N ALA A 181 -3.14 1.35 18.71
CA ALA A 181 -1.74 1.17 19.11
C ALA A 181 -1.58 1.21 20.65
N GLY A 182 -2.23 2.16 21.32
CA GLY A 182 -2.22 2.25 22.79
C GLY A 182 -2.83 1.01 23.46
N LEU A 183 -3.98 0.56 22.97
CA LEU A 183 -4.61 -0.67 23.47
C LEU A 183 -3.76 -1.92 23.19
N GLY A 184 -3.13 -1.97 22.01
CA GLY A 184 -2.21 -3.06 21.65
C GLY A 184 -1.02 -3.11 22.60
N MET A 185 -0.35 -2.00 22.84
CA MET A 185 0.76 -1.93 23.82
C MET A 185 0.33 -2.40 25.21
N LEU A 186 -0.83 -1.97 25.69
CA LEU A 186 -1.32 -2.38 27.01
C LEU A 186 -1.66 -3.87 27.10
N MET A 187 -2.29 -4.45 26.08
CA MET A 187 -2.76 -5.85 26.12
C MET A 187 -1.68 -6.88 25.78
N TYR A 188 -0.66 -6.48 25.00
CA TYR A 188 0.43 -7.38 24.60
C TYR A 188 1.71 -7.19 25.43
N SER A 189 1.84 -6.10 26.22
CA SER A 189 2.92 -5.91 27.20
C SER A 189 2.65 -6.60 28.54
N LEU A 190 1.39 -6.97 28.81
CA LEU A 190 0.95 -7.81 29.92
C LEU A 190 0.85 -9.29 29.48
#